data_010d7b5b5d7f011402bfc082c37115f3
#
_entry.id   010d7b5b5d7f011402bfc082c37115f3
#
_cell.length_a   1.000
_cell.length_b   1.000
_cell.length_c   1.000
_cell.angle_alpha   90.00
_cell.angle_beta   90.00
_cell.angle_gamma   90.00
#
_symmetry.space_group_name_H-M   'P 1'
#
loop_
_entity.id
_entity.type
_entity.pdbx_description
1 polymer ?
#
loop_
_entity_poly.entity_id
_entity_poly.type
_entity_poly.pdbx_seq_one_letter_code
_entity_poly.pdbx_strand_id
1 'polypeptide(L)'
;LYDVLASLPGVVIDSNGNILLNGQSGATILMDGKPTYLSGDELMSLLKSTPATNADKIDLITQPSARHDAAGSSGLIDIRTRKIRLRGVNLALNGNGSLGRTGSGYGGASMNIRENKFNLYLNYSYYQGKDVIDLFIDRAFARDGGRMMEDSDRKRRNYSQYFRYGCDYYLNERTVWGVSLGGNFSRQR
;
A
#
# COMPACT_ATOMS: atom_id res chain seq x y z
N LEU A 1 -5.29 -1.06 4.31
CA LEU A 1 -5.47 -1.67 2.99
C LEU A 1 -4.65 -2.95 2.83
N TYR A 2 -3.49 -3.00 3.48
CA TYR A 2 -2.62 -4.17 3.51
C TYR A 2 -3.38 -5.46 3.92
N ASP A 3 -4.11 -5.41 5.05
CA ASP A 3 -4.82 -6.59 5.57
C ASP A 3 -5.93 -7.07 4.61
N VAL A 4 -6.57 -6.14 3.91
CA VAL A 4 -7.57 -6.49 2.89
C VAL A 4 -6.92 -7.22 1.72
N LEU A 5 -5.79 -6.71 1.20
CA LEU A 5 -5.05 -7.38 0.13
C LEU A 5 -4.55 -8.76 0.55
N ALA A 6 -3.98 -8.87 1.75
CA ALA A 6 -3.49 -10.15 2.28
C ALA A 6 -4.60 -11.19 2.49
N SER A 7 -5.87 -10.75 2.61
CA SER A 7 -7.04 -11.64 2.75
C SER A 7 -7.66 -12.06 1.42
N LEU A 8 -7.23 -11.48 0.30
CA LEU A 8 -7.79 -11.83 -1.00
C LEU A 8 -7.30 -13.20 -1.49
N PRO A 9 -8.19 -14.01 -2.08
CA PRO A 9 -7.80 -15.30 -2.63
C PRO A 9 -6.79 -15.13 -3.76
N GLY A 10 -5.71 -15.93 -3.72
CA GLY A 10 -4.65 -15.89 -4.72
C GLY A 10 -3.62 -14.77 -4.54
N VAL A 11 -3.75 -13.92 -3.52
CA VAL A 11 -2.75 -12.90 -3.17
C VAL A 11 -1.94 -13.40 -1.98
N VAL A 12 -0.61 -13.38 -2.13
CA VAL A 12 0.34 -13.67 -1.05
C VAL A 12 1.34 -12.53 -0.98
N ILE A 13 1.59 -12.04 0.21
CA ILE A 13 2.59 -11.01 0.45
C ILE A 13 3.75 -11.66 1.20
N ASP A 14 4.94 -11.64 0.61
CA ASP A 14 6.13 -12.23 1.22
C ASP A 14 6.75 -11.33 2.31
N SER A 15 7.75 -11.85 3.01
CA SER A 15 8.47 -11.12 4.06
C SER A 15 9.24 -9.89 3.56
N ASN A 16 9.52 -9.82 2.27
CA ASN A 16 10.23 -8.72 1.62
C ASN A 16 9.28 -7.67 1.03
N GLY A 17 7.96 -7.84 1.22
CA GLY A 17 6.95 -6.93 0.71
C GLY A 17 6.61 -7.11 -0.77
N ASN A 18 7.04 -8.21 -1.38
CA ASN A 18 6.62 -8.50 -2.75
C ASN A 18 5.24 -9.16 -2.75
N ILE A 19 4.43 -8.78 -3.72
CA ILE A 19 3.10 -9.34 -3.88
C ILE A 19 3.12 -10.40 -4.97
N LEU A 20 2.70 -11.59 -4.58
CA LEU A 20 2.50 -12.72 -5.49
C LEU A 20 1.02 -12.82 -5.82
N LEU A 21 0.70 -12.99 -7.08
CA LEU A 21 -0.65 -13.26 -7.57
C LEU A 21 -0.68 -14.68 -8.16
N ASN A 22 -1.52 -15.55 -7.60
CA ASN A 22 -1.61 -16.97 -7.98
C ASN A 22 -0.25 -17.70 -7.96
N GLY A 23 0.61 -17.36 -6.97
CA GLY A 23 1.93 -17.96 -6.82
C GLY A 23 3.02 -17.38 -7.74
N GLN A 24 2.70 -16.42 -8.61
CA GLN A 24 3.65 -15.75 -9.47
C GLN A 24 4.04 -14.40 -8.88
N SER A 25 5.34 -14.15 -8.76
CA SER A 25 5.89 -12.87 -8.28
C SER A 25 5.87 -11.82 -9.39
N GLY A 26 5.86 -10.54 -8.99
CA GLY A 26 5.93 -9.41 -9.93
C GLY A 26 4.58 -8.86 -10.35
N ALA A 27 3.53 -9.05 -9.54
CA ALA A 27 2.26 -8.38 -9.77
C ALA A 27 2.43 -6.85 -9.69
N THR A 28 1.91 -6.15 -10.69
CA THR A 28 1.94 -4.67 -10.72
C THR A 28 0.72 -4.11 -10.00
N ILE A 29 0.96 -3.18 -9.08
CA ILE A 29 -0.12 -2.51 -8.37
C ILE A 29 -0.50 -1.22 -9.09
N LEU A 30 -1.78 -1.11 -9.42
CA LEU A 30 -2.37 0.09 -9.95
C LEU A 30 -3.21 0.78 -8.86
N MET A 31 -3.23 2.10 -8.87
CA MET A 31 -4.20 2.90 -8.12
C MET A 31 -4.99 3.75 -9.11
N ASP A 32 -6.29 3.51 -9.17
CA ASP A 32 -7.19 4.16 -10.13
C ASP A 32 -6.73 3.99 -11.59
N GLY A 33 -6.26 2.80 -11.94
CA GLY A 33 -5.77 2.45 -13.28
C GLY A 33 -4.38 2.99 -13.63
N LYS A 34 -3.66 3.61 -12.68
CA LYS A 34 -2.31 4.15 -12.87
C LYS A 34 -1.29 3.32 -12.08
N PRO A 35 -0.17 2.88 -12.69
CA PRO A 35 0.87 2.15 -12.00
C PRO A 35 1.44 2.98 -10.83
N THR A 36 1.68 2.33 -9.70
CA THR A 36 2.29 2.99 -8.54
C THR A 36 3.80 3.10 -8.67
N TYR A 37 4.42 2.25 -9.49
CA TYR A 37 5.88 2.12 -9.64
C TYR A 37 6.64 1.89 -8.32
N LEU A 38 5.94 1.43 -7.29
CA LEU A 38 6.49 1.09 -5.98
C LEU A 38 6.66 -0.41 -5.86
N SER A 39 7.68 -0.84 -5.15
CA SER A 39 7.97 -2.25 -4.87
C SER A 39 8.48 -2.44 -3.44
N GLY A 40 8.43 -3.67 -2.95
CA GLY A 40 8.97 -4.04 -1.65
C GLY A 40 8.45 -3.16 -0.51
N ASP A 41 9.36 -2.67 0.31
CA ASP A 41 9.06 -1.89 1.53
C ASP A 41 8.28 -0.60 1.26
N GLU A 42 8.50 0.05 0.12
CA GLU A 42 7.80 1.28 -0.25
C GLU A 42 6.32 1.00 -0.54
N LEU A 43 6.06 -0.07 -1.28
CA LEU A 43 4.69 -0.53 -1.56
C LEU A 43 3.99 -0.96 -0.27
N MET A 44 4.69 -1.69 0.59
CA MET A 44 4.18 -2.10 1.90
C MET A 44 3.81 -0.89 2.77
N SER A 45 4.66 0.12 2.79
CA SER A 45 4.42 1.37 3.52
C SER A 45 3.19 2.09 2.99
N LEU A 46 3.03 2.17 1.66
CA LEU A 46 1.84 2.73 1.04
C LEU A 46 0.57 1.96 1.43
N LEU A 47 0.60 0.63 1.34
CA LEU A 47 -0.56 -0.21 1.65
C LEU A 47 -0.94 -0.16 3.12
N LYS A 48 0.03 -0.14 4.04
CA LYS A 48 -0.20 -0.01 5.49
C LYS A 48 -0.71 1.37 5.86
N SER A 49 -0.22 2.42 5.21
CA SER A 49 -0.66 3.80 5.47
C SER A 49 -1.98 4.17 4.80
N THR A 50 -2.49 3.36 3.87
CA THR A 50 -3.78 3.62 3.21
C THR A 50 -4.91 2.90 3.94
N PRO A 51 -5.93 3.61 4.45
CA PRO A 51 -7.10 2.99 5.07
C PRO A 51 -7.84 2.07 4.10
N ALA A 52 -8.32 0.94 4.60
CA ALA A 52 -9.17 0.04 3.82
C ALA A 52 -10.45 0.73 3.32
N THR A 53 -10.98 1.65 4.12
CA THR A 53 -12.19 2.43 3.80
C THR A 53 -12.05 3.34 2.59
N ASN A 54 -10.81 3.65 2.19
CA ASN A 54 -10.54 4.45 1.00
C ASN A 54 -10.64 3.62 -0.29
N ALA A 55 -10.61 2.31 -0.22
CA ALA A 55 -10.83 1.45 -1.36
C ALA A 55 -12.33 1.23 -1.59
N ASP A 56 -12.76 1.38 -2.83
CA ASP A 56 -14.10 1.05 -3.28
C ASP A 56 -14.15 -0.38 -3.84
N LYS A 57 -13.12 -0.71 -4.63
CA LYS A 57 -12.99 -2.00 -5.31
C LYS A 57 -11.53 -2.35 -5.49
N ILE A 58 -11.23 -3.66 -5.45
CA ILE A 58 -9.94 -4.21 -5.82
C ILE A 58 -10.17 -5.23 -6.92
N ASP A 59 -9.62 -4.97 -8.09
CA ASP A 59 -9.70 -5.85 -9.25
C ASP A 59 -8.39 -6.64 -9.38
N LEU A 60 -8.50 -7.97 -9.36
CA LEU A 60 -7.39 -8.88 -9.63
C LEU A 60 -7.43 -9.28 -11.10
N ILE A 61 -6.45 -8.87 -11.88
CA ILE A 61 -6.35 -9.12 -13.32
C ILE A 61 -5.19 -10.07 -13.56
N THR A 62 -5.50 -11.35 -13.73
CA THR A 62 -4.51 -12.41 -13.92
C THR A 62 -4.00 -12.50 -15.36
N GLN A 63 -4.75 -11.95 -16.30
CA GLN A 63 -4.36 -11.87 -17.71
C GLN A 63 -4.48 -10.41 -18.17
N PRO A 64 -3.42 -9.62 -17.98
CA PRO A 64 -3.42 -8.23 -18.41
C PRO A 64 -3.53 -8.15 -19.95
N SER A 65 -4.27 -7.15 -20.42
CA SER A 65 -4.31 -6.86 -21.85
C SER A 65 -2.96 -6.32 -22.33
N ALA A 66 -2.68 -6.41 -23.64
CA ALA A 66 -1.44 -5.94 -24.26
C ALA A 66 -1.07 -4.48 -23.92
N ARG A 67 -2.03 -3.67 -23.50
CA ARG A 67 -1.81 -2.30 -23.02
C ARG A 67 -1.00 -2.24 -21.72
N HIS A 68 -1.06 -3.28 -20.89
CA HIS A 68 -0.39 -3.39 -19.60
C HIS A 68 0.73 -4.43 -19.59
N ASP A 69 0.88 -5.17 -20.68
CA ASP A 69 1.80 -6.31 -20.81
C ASP A 69 3.26 -5.88 -21.06
N ALA A 70 3.50 -4.60 -21.36
CA ALA A 70 4.84 -4.08 -21.64
C ALA A 70 5.83 -4.18 -20.46
N ALA A 71 5.37 -4.53 -19.27
CA ALA A 71 6.19 -4.66 -18.07
C ALA A 71 6.49 -6.11 -17.65
N GLY A 72 6.01 -7.13 -18.40
CA GLY A 72 6.26 -8.54 -18.07
C GLY A 72 5.68 -8.95 -16.72
N SER A 73 4.58 -8.35 -16.29
CA SER A 73 4.00 -8.59 -14.97
C SER A 73 3.18 -9.88 -14.95
N SER A 74 3.29 -10.64 -13.87
CA SER A 74 2.51 -11.86 -13.61
C SER A 74 1.02 -11.60 -13.36
N GLY A 75 0.57 -10.35 -13.49
CA GLY A 75 -0.79 -9.89 -13.30
C GLY A 75 -0.83 -8.47 -12.74
N LEU A 76 -2.04 -7.93 -12.65
CA LEU A 76 -2.29 -6.58 -12.16
C LEU A 76 -3.27 -6.64 -10.99
N ILE A 77 -3.05 -5.79 -10.01
CA ILE A 77 -4.00 -5.53 -8.92
C ILE A 77 -4.38 -4.06 -8.99
N ASP A 78 -5.59 -3.76 -9.47
CA ASP A 78 -6.09 -2.39 -9.57
C ASP A 78 -6.93 -2.04 -8.34
N ILE A 79 -6.40 -1.16 -7.52
CA ILE A 79 -7.05 -0.63 -6.33
C ILE A 79 -7.79 0.64 -6.73
N ARG A 80 -9.10 0.55 -6.81
CA ARG A 80 -9.94 1.70 -7.10
C ARG A 80 -10.33 2.41 -5.83
N THR A 81 -10.00 3.68 -5.75
CA THR A 81 -10.36 4.50 -4.59
C THR A 81 -11.81 4.96 -4.69
N ARG A 82 -12.44 5.07 -3.53
CA ARG A 82 -13.83 5.54 -3.43
C ARG A 82 -13.92 6.98 -3.91
N LYS A 83 -14.63 7.18 -5.01
CA LYS A 83 -14.94 8.52 -5.53
C LYS A 83 -16.22 9.01 -4.84
N ILE A 84 -16.07 9.91 -3.91
CA ILE A 84 -17.21 10.56 -3.27
C ILE A 84 -17.86 11.50 -4.29
N ARG A 85 -19.07 11.15 -4.75
CA ARG A 85 -19.79 11.93 -5.77
C ARG A 85 -20.71 13.00 -5.17
N LEU A 86 -20.70 13.16 -3.86
CA LEU A 86 -21.50 14.15 -3.17
C LEU A 86 -20.94 15.55 -3.46
N ARG A 87 -21.83 16.50 -3.81
CA ARG A 87 -21.47 17.91 -3.89
C ARG A 87 -21.19 18.46 -2.50
N GLY A 88 -20.23 19.35 -2.38
CA GLY A 88 -19.86 19.98 -1.12
C GLY A 88 -18.49 19.56 -0.64
N VAL A 89 -18.25 19.78 0.64
CA VAL A 89 -17.00 19.44 1.32
C VAL A 89 -17.21 18.16 2.13
N ASN A 90 -16.37 17.18 1.86
CA ASN A 90 -16.33 15.93 2.62
C ASN A 90 -14.97 15.84 3.29
N LEU A 91 -14.96 15.67 4.60
CA LEU A 91 -13.75 15.46 5.40
C LEU A 91 -13.93 14.13 6.15
N ALA A 92 -12.95 13.25 6.04
CA ALA A 92 -12.88 12.05 6.84
C ALA A 92 -11.53 12.02 7.58
N LEU A 93 -11.59 11.74 8.87
CA LEU A 93 -10.44 11.52 9.74
C LEU A 93 -10.50 10.08 10.23
N ASN A 94 -9.35 9.43 10.23
CA ASN A 94 -9.22 8.08 10.73
C ASN A 94 -7.92 7.94 11.53
N GLY A 95 -7.97 7.07 12.52
CA GLY A 95 -6.82 6.76 13.34
C GLY A 95 -6.97 5.37 13.92
N ASN A 96 -5.84 4.70 14.08
CA ASN A 96 -5.77 3.39 14.71
C ASN A 96 -4.47 3.31 15.51
N GLY A 97 -4.55 2.67 16.67
CA GLY A 97 -3.40 2.35 17.50
C GLY A 97 -3.43 0.87 17.86
N SER A 98 -2.29 0.22 17.77
CA SER A 98 -2.11 -1.16 18.21
C SER A 98 -1.05 -1.19 19.30
N LEU A 99 -1.38 -1.83 20.40
CA LEU A 99 -0.50 -2.06 21.55
C LEU A 99 -0.33 -3.56 21.71
N GLY A 100 0.89 -4.02 21.60
CA GLY A 100 1.29 -5.41 21.79
C GLY A 100 2.72 -5.45 22.32
N ARG A 101 3.50 -6.45 21.94
CA ARG A 101 4.96 -6.48 22.19
C ARG A 101 5.66 -5.26 21.56
N THR A 102 5.07 -4.76 20.48
CA THR A 102 5.49 -3.54 19.77
C THR A 102 4.26 -2.66 19.54
N GLY A 103 4.42 -1.35 19.73
CA GLY A 103 3.35 -0.39 19.47
C GLY A 103 3.41 0.14 18.04
N SER A 104 2.25 0.27 17.40
CA SER A 104 2.11 0.97 16.13
C SER A 104 0.94 1.96 16.18
N GLY A 105 1.06 3.02 15.41
CA GLY A 105 0.03 4.03 15.29
C GLY A 105 -0.10 4.48 13.85
N TYR A 106 -1.33 4.78 13.49
CA TYR A 106 -1.70 5.26 12.17
C TYR A 106 -2.69 6.41 12.33
N GLY A 107 -2.52 7.45 11.53
CA GLY A 107 -3.46 8.56 11.43
C GLY A 107 -3.61 8.98 9.97
N GLY A 108 -4.82 9.32 9.57
CA GLY A 108 -5.10 9.76 8.21
C GLY A 108 -6.21 10.79 8.14
N ALA A 109 -6.09 11.64 7.13
CA ALA A 109 -7.09 12.63 6.78
C ALA A 109 -7.35 12.56 5.28
N SER A 110 -8.61 12.54 4.89
CA SER A 110 -9.02 12.70 3.51
C SER A 110 -10.03 13.82 3.38
N MET A 111 -9.80 14.71 2.43
CA MET A 111 -10.69 15.82 2.12
C MET A 111 -11.04 15.75 0.63
N ASN A 112 -12.31 15.97 0.34
CA ASN A 112 -12.82 16.11 -1.01
C ASN A 112 -13.77 17.30 -1.07
N ILE A 113 -13.48 18.21 -1.97
CA ILE A 113 -14.32 19.38 -2.24
C ILE A 113 -14.81 19.26 -3.67
N ARG A 114 -16.12 19.08 -3.83
CA ARG A 114 -16.75 18.99 -5.15
C ARG A 114 -17.77 20.09 -5.34
N GLU A 115 -17.51 20.93 -6.29
CA GLU A 115 -18.42 22.01 -6.67
C GLU A 115 -18.51 22.10 -8.20
N ASN A 116 -19.75 22.06 -8.70
CA ASN A 116 -20.04 22.12 -10.14
C ASN A 116 -19.17 21.16 -10.97
N LYS A 117 -18.23 21.75 -11.74
CA LYS A 117 -17.32 21.03 -12.63
C LYS A 117 -15.96 20.75 -12.01
N PHE A 118 -15.72 21.15 -10.76
CA PHE A 118 -14.45 20.96 -10.08
C PHE A 118 -14.54 19.93 -8.97
N ASN A 119 -13.49 19.13 -8.85
CA ASN A 119 -13.31 18.22 -7.74
C ASN A 119 -11.87 18.32 -7.25
N LEU A 120 -11.69 18.84 -6.05
CA LEU A 120 -10.41 18.91 -5.38
C LEU A 120 -10.34 17.80 -4.33
N TYR A 121 -9.26 17.05 -4.30
CA TYR A 121 -9.07 16.01 -3.28
C TYR A 121 -7.68 16.06 -2.67
N LEU A 122 -7.64 15.77 -1.38
CA LEU A 122 -6.44 15.66 -0.57
C LEU A 122 -6.54 14.39 0.26
N ASN A 123 -5.49 13.59 0.24
CA ASN A 123 -5.30 12.47 1.16
C ASN A 123 -3.95 12.61 1.82
N TYR A 124 -3.91 12.49 3.12
CA TYR A 124 -2.70 12.44 3.91
C TYR A 124 -2.79 11.29 4.90
N SER A 125 -1.74 10.54 5.06
CA SER A 125 -1.66 9.53 6.09
C SER A 125 -0.25 9.42 6.67
N TYR A 126 -0.20 9.07 7.93
CA TYR A 126 1.00 8.88 8.72
C TYR A 126 0.93 7.53 9.43
N TYR A 127 1.99 6.78 9.33
CA TYR A 127 2.18 5.51 10.01
C TYR A 127 3.48 5.53 10.80
N GLN A 128 3.43 5.02 12.02
CA GLN A 128 4.59 4.76 12.86
C GLN A 128 4.45 3.39 13.49
N GLY A 129 5.45 2.56 13.37
CA GLY A 129 5.48 1.23 13.98
C GLY A 129 6.87 0.84 14.46
N LYS A 130 6.89 -0.09 15.40
CA LYS A 130 8.12 -0.75 15.86
C LYS A 130 7.98 -2.23 15.56
N ASP A 131 8.97 -2.80 14.91
CA ASP A 131 9.08 -4.23 14.69
C ASP A 131 10.24 -4.78 15.53
N VAL A 132 10.03 -5.89 16.17
CA VAL A 132 11.06 -6.66 16.87
C VAL A 132 11.14 -8.02 16.21
N ILE A 133 12.30 -8.34 15.71
CA ILE A 133 12.60 -9.61 15.07
C ILE A 133 13.62 -10.31 15.95
N ASP A 134 13.22 -11.38 16.62
CA ASP A 134 14.11 -12.25 17.37
C ASP A 134 14.48 -13.41 16.43
N LEU A 135 15.75 -13.50 16.09
CA LEU A 135 16.28 -14.54 15.24
C LEU A 135 17.20 -15.44 16.06
N PHE A 136 16.79 -16.68 16.25
CA PHE A 136 17.61 -17.72 16.84
C PHE A 136 18.00 -18.74 15.77
N ILE A 137 19.29 -18.89 15.52
CA ILE A 137 19.83 -19.91 14.61
C ILE A 137 20.69 -20.86 15.41
N ASP A 138 20.31 -22.14 15.40
CA ASP A 138 21.12 -23.24 15.93
C ASP A 138 21.47 -24.18 14.76
N ARG A 139 22.74 -24.22 14.41
CA ARG A 139 23.24 -25.03 13.30
C ARG A 139 24.29 -25.98 13.77
N ALA A 140 24.04 -27.28 13.64
CA ALA A 140 25.01 -28.34 13.86
C ALA A 140 25.68 -28.74 12.53
N PHE A 141 27.00 -28.82 12.53
CA PHE A 141 27.77 -29.24 11.36
C PHE A 141 28.07 -30.75 11.50
N ALA A 142 27.47 -31.56 10.65
CA ALA A 142 27.60 -33.03 10.70
C ALA A 142 29.03 -33.53 10.40
N ARG A 143 29.82 -32.73 9.69
CA ARG A 143 31.16 -33.11 9.21
C ARG A 143 32.25 -32.92 10.26
N ASP A 144 32.16 -31.90 11.09
CA ASP A 144 33.22 -31.48 12.03
C ASP A 144 32.75 -31.53 13.49
N GLY A 145 31.50 -31.92 13.75
CA GLY A 145 30.88 -31.90 15.09
C GLY A 145 30.73 -30.48 15.67
N GLY A 146 30.96 -29.47 14.85
CA GLY A 146 30.83 -28.06 15.25
C GLY A 146 29.37 -27.67 15.41
N ARG A 147 29.11 -26.72 16.31
CA ARG A 147 27.80 -26.12 16.53
C ARG A 147 27.91 -24.61 16.52
N MET A 148 27.08 -23.96 15.72
CA MET A 148 26.99 -22.50 15.67
C MET A 148 25.63 -22.10 16.24
N MET A 149 25.66 -21.24 17.25
CA MET A 149 24.47 -20.62 17.81
C MET A 149 24.55 -19.12 17.50
N GLU A 150 23.52 -18.58 16.92
CA GLU A 150 23.36 -17.14 16.68
C GLU A 150 22.03 -16.71 17.31
N ASP A 151 22.11 -15.73 18.22
CA ASP A 151 20.96 -15.07 18.81
C ASP A 151 21.06 -13.58 18.45
N SER A 152 20.05 -13.10 17.74
CA SER A 152 20.04 -11.73 17.20
C SER A 152 18.69 -11.06 17.42
N ASP A 153 18.68 -10.05 18.24
CA ASP A 153 17.53 -9.17 18.48
C ASP A 153 17.64 -7.95 17.57
N ARG A 154 16.74 -7.84 16.60
CA ARG A 154 16.67 -6.67 15.73
C ARG A 154 15.43 -5.85 16.03
N LYS A 155 15.64 -4.61 16.43
CA LYS A 155 14.58 -3.62 16.66
C LYS A 155 14.58 -2.64 15.50
N ARG A 156 13.45 -2.53 14.81
CA ARG A 156 13.29 -1.63 13.67
C ARG A 156 12.15 -0.66 13.98
N ARG A 157 12.38 0.61 13.69
CA ARG A 157 11.34 1.65 13.74
C ARG A 157 11.04 2.09 12.32
N ASN A 158 9.77 2.00 11.95
CA ASN A 158 9.27 2.38 10.65
C ASN A 158 8.42 3.63 10.77
N TYR A 159 8.72 4.62 9.94
CA TYR A 159 7.92 5.82 9.76
C TYR A 159 7.54 5.91 8.29
N SER A 160 6.28 6.17 8.01
CA SER A 160 5.81 6.38 6.64
C SER A 160 4.81 7.53 6.61
N GLN A 161 4.95 8.38 5.60
CA GLN A 161 4.03 9.46 5.30
C GLN A 161 3.63 9.34 3.86
N TYR A 162 2.35 9.34 3.61
CA TYR A 162 1.79 9.35 2.27
C TYR A 162 0.94 10.59 2.09
N PHE A 163 1.09 11.23 0.96
CA PHE A 163 0.20 12.30 0.55
C PHE A 163 -0.20 12.14 -0.92
N ARG A 164 -1.41 12.51 -1.22
CA ARG A 164 -1.91 12.64 -2.59
C ARG A 164 -2.91 13.78 -2.63
N TYR A 165 -2.70 14.71 -3.53
CA TYR A 165 -3.64 15.76 -3.82
C TYR A 165 -3.85 15.88 -5.32
N GLY A 166 -5.02 16.36 -5.73
CA GLY A 166 -5.30 16.55 -7.13
C GLY A 166 -6.59 17.32 -7.35
N CYS A 167 -6.75 17.72 -8.59
CA CYS A 167 -7.90 18.43 -9.06
C CYS A 167 -8.40 17.80 -10.35
N ASP A 168 -9.70 17.57 -10.43
CA ASP A 168 -10.37 17.10 -11.64
C ASP A 168 -11.33 18.19 -12.12
N TYR A 169 -11.32 18.43 -13.43
CA TYR A 169 -12.25 19.31 -14.11
C TYR A 169 -13.13 18.49 -15.07
N TYR A 170 -14.43 18.50 -14.83
CA TYR A 170 -15.43 17.79 -15.62
C TYR A 170 -15.93 18.69 -16.77
N LEU A 171 -15.35 18.50 -17.96
CA LEU A 171 -15.76 19.26 -19.14
C LEU A 171 -17.21 18.89 -19.52
N ASN A 172 -17.50 17.59 -19.54
CA ASN A 172 -18.83 16.99 -19.73
C ASN A 172 -18.89 15.64 -19.03
N GLU A 173 -20.01 14.90 -19.15
CA GLU A 173 -20.20 13.58 -18.50
C GLU A 173 -19.19 12.51 -18.94
N ARG A 174 -18.56 12.68 -20.10
CA ARG A 174 -17.64 11.70 -20.71
C ARG A 174 -16.19 12.16 -20.67
N THR A 175 -15.93 13.44 -20.42
CA THR A 175 -14.59 14.01 -20.50
C THR A 175 -14.21 14.70 -19.18
N VAL A 176 -13.11 14.21 -18.59
CA VAL A 176 -12.56 14.76 -17.35
C VAL A 176 -11.08 15.04 -17.55
N TRP A 177 -10.66 16.22 -17.17
CA TRP A 177 -9.25 16.58 -17.10
C TRP A 177 -8.82 16.62 -15.64
N GLY A 178 -7.78 15.90 -15.32
CA GLY A 178 -7.31 15.82 -13.94
C GLY A 178 -5.80 15.87 -13.85
N VAL A 179 -5.34 16.54 -12.78
CA VAL A 179 -3.93 16.56 -12.38
C VAL A 179 -3.86 16.05 -10.95
N SER A 180 -2.93 15.15 -10.71
CA SER A 180 -2.67 14.66 -9.36
C SER A 180 -1.17 14.58 -9.09
N LEU A 181 -0.81 14.93 -7.85
CA LEU A 181 0.54 14.75 -7.32
C LEU A 181 0.43 13.92 -6.05
N GLY A 182 1.33 12.97 -5.90
CA GLY A 182 1.41 12.14 -4.71
C GLY A 182 2.83 11.71 -4.44
N GLY A 183 3.10 11.38 -3.20
CA GLY A 183 4.40 10.91 -2.77
C GLY A 183 4.30 10.10 -1.49
N ASN A 184 5.30 9.27 -1.27
CA ASN A 184 5.50 8.52 -0.06
C ASN A 184 6.92 8.78 0.47
N PHE A 185 7.00 9.12 1.75
CA PHE A 185 8.26 9.25 2.46
C PHE A 185 8.32 8.18 3.53
N SER A 186 9.24 7.26 3.41
CA SER A 186 9.48 6.22 4.41
C SER A 186 10.88 6.30 4.97
N ARG A 187 11.01 6.03 6.26
CA ARG A 187 12.28 5.95 6.95
C ARG A 187 12.27 4.78 7.91
N GLN A 188 13.28 3.95 7.79
CA GLN A 188 13.58 2.87 8.72
C GLN A 188 14.80 3.24 9.56
N ARG A 189 14.76 2.96 10.85
CA ARG A 189 15.86 3.11 11.79
C ARG A 189 15.96 1.88 12.66
#